data_68afc2c7178f9ae31268954ff122c361
#
_entry.id   68afc2c7178f9ae31268954ff122c361
#
_cell.length_a   1.000
_cell.length_b   1.000
_cell.length_c   1.000
_cell.angle_alpha   90.00
_cell.angle_beta   90.00
_cell.angle_gamma   90.00
#
_symmetry.space_group_name_H-M   'P 1'
#
loop_
_entity.id
_entity.type
_entity.pdbx_description
1 polymer ?
#
loop_
_entity_poly.entity_id
_entity_poly.type
_entity_poly.pdbx_seq_one_letter_code
_entity_poly.pdbx_strand_id
1 'polypeptide(L)'
;MQLITPESSDCYRINTDKAMNISYKWLKRYIDFSLSPKELAAAFTSLGLECDQVEEVESIRGGLRGIVIGKVLTCTEHPDSDHLHITTVDLGGEKPEQIVCGAPNVAAGQTVVVATVGTHLWMDDKEITIKKSKIRGVESMGMICAEDEIGIGSGHNGIMVLPDDV
;
A
#
# COMPACT_ATOMS: atom_id res chain seq x y z
N MET A 1 -14.45 -18.67 -17.29
CA MET A 1 -13.25 -17.85 -17.67
C MET A 1 -13.20 -16.64 -16.78
N GLN A 2 -12.09 -16.40 -16.15
CA GLN A 2 -11.94 -15.31 -15.18
C GLN A 2 -10.94 -14.27 -15.72
N LEU A 3 -11.31 -13.00 -15.67
CA LEU A 3 -10.48 -11.89 -16.17
C LEU A 3 -9.74 -11.24 -15.00
N ILE A 4 -8.42 -11.22 -15.04
CA ILE A 4 -7.56 -10.71 -13.98
C ILE A 4 -6.95 -9.39 -14.42
N THR A 5 -7.07 -8.35 -13.58
CA THR A 5 -6.46 -7.04 -13.81
C THR A 5 -5.43 -6.75 -12.72
N PRO A 6 -4.12 -6.92 -12.96
CA PRO A 6 -3.10 -6.52 -12.00
C PRO A 6 -2.69 -5.05 -12.19
N GLU A 7 -2.56 -4.31 -11.12
CA GLU A 7 -1.91 -2.97 -11.12
C GLU A 7 -0.40 -3.08 -11.03
N SER A 8 0.31 -3.99 -11.16
CA SER A 8 1.76 -4.15 -11.37
C SER A 8 2.26 -5.56 -11.06
N SER A 9 2.95 -6.11 -11.99
CA SER A 9 3.67 -7.38 -12.07
C SER A 9 2.89 -8.54 -12.70
N ASP A 10 3.60 -9.25 -13.60
CA ASP A 10 3.14 -10.44 -14.33
C ASP A 10 2.97 -11.63 -13.37
N CYS A 11 1.87 -11.67 -12.62
CA CYS A 11 1.60 -12.79 -11.74
C CYS A 11 0.58 -13.73 -12.40
N TYR A 12 1.07 -14.87 -12.91
CA TYR A 12 0.24 -15.98 -13.39
C TYR A 12 -0.14 -16.86 -12.20
N ARG A 13 -1.42 -16.88 -11.80
CA ARG A 13 -1.96 -17.95 -10.97
C ARG A 13 -2.60 -18.99 -11.88
N ILE A 14 -1.98 -20.17 -11.97
CA ILE A 14 -2.64 -21.37 -12.49
C ILE A 14 -3.45 -21.94 -11.33
N ASN A 15 -4.77 -21.73 -11.36
CA ASN A 15 -5.66 -22.38 -10.41
C ASN A 15 -6.01 -23.77 -10.99
N THR A 16 -5.88 -24.82 -10.17
CA THR A 16 -6.09 -26.22 -10.57
C THR A 16 -7.56 -26.62 -10.75
N ASP A 17 -8.50 -25.74 -10.42
CA ASP A 17 -9.92 -25.93 -10.68
C ASP A 17 -10.31 -25.30 -12.03
N LYS A 18 -10.34 -26.10 -13.04
CA LYS A 18 -10.98 -26.03 -14.39
C LYS A 18 -11.33 -24.66 -15.02
N ALA A 19 -11.14 -23.52 -14.40
CA ALA A 19 -11.38 -22.20 -14.96
C ALA A 19 -10.10 -21.63 -15.57
N MET A 20 -10.15 -21.20 -16.84
CA MET A 20 -9.04 -20.52 -17.50
C MET A 20 -9.04 -19.05 -17.08
N ASN A 21 -7.93 -18.58 -16.51
CA ASN A 21 -7.73 -17.18 -16.14
C ASN A 21 -7.01 -16.44 -17.27
N ILE A 22 -7.52 -15.28 -17.66
CA ILE A 22 -6.90 -14.42 -18.68
C ILE A 22 -6.61 -13.04 -18.05
N SER A 23 -5.37 -12.59 -18.20
CA SER A 23 -4.98 -11.23 -17.77
C SER A 23 -5.45 -10.20 -18.80
N TYR A 24 -6.23 -9.21 -18.35
CA TYR A 24 -6.67 -8.09 -19.17
C TYR A 24 -5.49 -7.31 -19.78
N LYS A 25 -4.43 -7.00 -18.99
CA LYS A 25 -3.23 -6.30 -19.47
C LYS A 25 -2.44 -7.14 -20.48
N TRP A 26 -2.36 -8.46 -20.26
CA TRP A 26 -1.71 -9.36 -21.21
C TRP A 26 -2.45 -9.39 -22.54
N LEU A 27 -3.78 -9.46 -22.53
CA LEU A 27 -4.59 -9.48 -23.74
C LEU A 27 -4.41 -8.20 -24.58
N LYS A 28 -4.27 -7.03 -23.92
CA LYS A 28 -3.99 -5.75 -24.59
C LYS A 28 -2.65 -5.70 -25.35
N ARG A 29 -1.72 -6.61 -25.09
CA ARG A 29 -0.48 -6.74 -25.88
C ARG A 29 -0.69 -7.38 -27.25
N TYR A 30 -1.79 -8.09 -27.45
CA TYR A 30 -2.10 -8.83 -28.69
C TYR A 30 -3.24 -8.22 -29.48
N ILE A 31 -4.16 -7.55 -28.81
CA ILE A 31 -5.38 -7.00 -29.42
C ILE A 31 -5.57 -5.59 -28.90
N ASP A 32 -5.74 -4.65 -29.83
CA ASP A 32 -6.07 -3.27 -29.48
C ASP A 32 -7.57 -3.11 -29.25
N PHE A 33 -7.97 -2.69 -28.05
CA PHE A 33 -9.36 -2.42 -27.67
C PHE A 33 -9.43 -1.39 -26.55
N SER A 34 -10.55 -0.66 -26.49
CA SER A 34 -10.82 0.37 -25.48
C SER A 34 -11.82 -0.07 -24.40
N LEU A 35 -12.34 -1.31 -24.47
CA LEU A 35 -13.31 -1.82 -23.51
C LEU A 35 -12.71 -1.92 -22.11
N SER A 36 -13.49 -1.61 -21.10
CA SER A 36 -13.15 -1.89 -19.69
C SER A 36 -13.16 -3.41 -19.42
N PRO A 37 -12.55 -3.90 -18.32
CA PRO A 37 -12.56 -5.32 -17.98
C PRO A 37 -13.96 -5.95 -17.93
N LYS A 38 -14.95 -5.21 -17.41
CA LYS A 38 -16.36 -5.69 -17.33
C LYS A 38 -17.02 -5.75 -18.70
N GLU A 39 -16.79 -4.75 -19.56
CA GLU A 39 -17.31 -4.73 -20.92
C GLU A 39 -16.67 -5.83 -21.78
N LEU A 40 -15.37 -6.08 -21.58
CA LEU A 40 -14.67 -7.17 -22.26
C LEU A 40 -15.21 -8.53 -21.84
N ALA A 41 -15.49 -8.74 -20.54
CA ALA A 41 -16.13 -9.98 -20.05
C ALA A 41 -17.50 -10.20 -20.67
N ALA A 42 -18.32 -9.15 -20.77
CA ALA A 42 -19.61 -9.22 -21.45
C ALA A 42 -19.49 -9.54 -22.94
N ALA A 43 -18.49 -8.94 -23.62
CA ALA A 43 -18.21 -9.22 -25.03
C ALA A 43 -17.79 -10.69 -25.24
N PHE A 44 -16.91 -11.24 -24.38
CA PHE A 44 -16.56 -12.66 -24.45
C PHE A 44 -17.75 -13.57 -24.27
N THR A 45 -18.57 -13.31 -23.27
CA THR A 45 -19.79 -14.09 -23.02
C THR A 45 -20.74 -14.05 -24.23
N SER A 46 -20.91 -12.89 -24.87
CA SER A 46 -21.72 -12.74 -26.07
C SER A 46 -21.21 -13.54 -27.29
N LEU A 47 -19.89 -13.79 -27.32
CA LEU A 47 -19.23 -14.60 -28.35
C LEU A 47 -19.19 -16.11 -28.02
N GLY A 48 -19.79 -16.51 -26.91
CA GLY A 48 -19.83 -17.91 -26.46
C GLY A 48 -18.63 -18.32 -25.59
N LEU A 49 -17.80 -17.37 -25.17
CA LEU A 49 -16.72 -17.59 -24.21
C LEU A 49 -17.21 -17.09 -22.84
N GLU A 50 -17.91 -17.94 -22.12
CA GLU A 50 -18.48 -17.58 -20.82
C GLU A 50 -17.43 -17.06 -19.85
N CYS A 51 -17.65 -15.86 -19.33
CA CYS A 51 -16.78 -15.18 -18.37
C CYS A 51 -17.54 -15.04 -17.05
N ASP A 52 -17.23 -15.90 -16.08
CA ASP A 52 -17.96 -16.01 -14.83
C ASP A 52 -17.65 -14.87 -13.88
N GLN A 53 -16.38 -14.40 -13.86
CA GLN A 53 -15.90 -13.44 -12.89
C GLN A 53 -14.83 -12.51 -13.48
N VAL A 54 -14.85 -11.26 -13.05
CA VAL A 54 -13.77 -10.29 -13.24
C VAL A 54 -13.20 -9.99 -11.87
N GLU A 55 -11.92 -10.32 -11.66
CA GLU A 55 -11.21 -10.12 -10.41
C GLU A 55 -10.06 -9.13 -10.60
N GLU A 56 -9.95 -8.17 -9.70
CA GLU A 56 -8.79 -7.29 -9.63
C GLU A 56 -7.74 -7.93 -8.71
N VAL A 57 -6.55 -8.19 -9.27
CA VAL A 57 -5.43 -8.77 -8.50
C VAL A 57 -4.44 -7.68 -8.17
N GLU A 58 -4.34 -7.38 -6.90
CA GLU A 58 -3.35 -6.45 -6.34
C GLU A 58 -2.07 -7.22 -5.99
N SER A 59 -0.89 -6.72 -6.41
CA SER A 59 0.41 -7.28 -6.03
C SER A 59 0.70 -7.07 -4.55
N ILE A 60 0.21 -5.95 -4.00
CA ILE A 60 0.24 -5.62 -2.58
C ILE A 60 -1.21 -5.47 -2.14
N ARG A 61 -1.59 -6.20 -1.11
CA ARG A 61 -2.94 -6.19 -0.59
C ARG A 61 -3.33 -4.79 -0.10
N GLY A 62 -4.42 -4.24 -0.63
CA GLY A 62 -4.86 -2.86 -0.39
C GLY A 62 -4.26 -1.82 -1.34
N GLY A 63 -3.35 -2.20 -2.24
CA GLY A 63 -2.82 -1.35 -3.32
C GLY A 63 -2.11 -0.09 -2.84
N LEU A 64 -1.57 -0.07 -1.61
CA LEU A 64 -0.92 1.08 -0.97
C LEU A 64 -1.83 2.32 -0.84
N ARG A 65 -3.15 2.15 -0.83
CA ARG A 65 -4.09 3.27 -0.69
C ARG A 65 -3.95 3.92 0.68
N GLY A 66 -3.76 5.25 0.71
CA GLY A 66 -3.52 6.02 1.93
C GLY A 66 -2.06 6.04 2.41
N ILE A 67 -1.16 5.36 1.69
CA ILE A 67 0.27 5.49 1.87
C ILE A 67 0.75 6.72 1.09
N VAL A 68 1.54 7.55 1.75
CA VAL A 68 2.13 8.76 1.18
C VAL A 68 3.63 8.85 1.54
N ILE A 69 4.37 9.58 0.74
CA ILE A 69 5.76 9.92 1.04
C ILE A 69 5.76 11.24 1.81
N GLY A 70 6.51 11.32 2.90
CA GLY A 70 6.62 12.51 3.71
C GLY A 70 8.06 12.82 4.10
N LYS A 71 8.32 14.10 4.43
CA LYS A 71 9.62 14.57 4.93
C LYS A 71 9.55 14.78 6.44
N VAL A 72 10.43 14.14 7.19
CA VAL A 72 10.55 14.35 8.63
C VAL A 72 11.21 15.70 8.88
N LEU A 73 10.46 16.67 9.37
CA LEU A 73 10.97 18.02 9.66
C LEU A 73 11.70 18.06 11.00
N THR A 74 11.13 17.44 12.03
CA THR A 74 11.71 17.37 13.38
C THR A 74 11.61 15.97 13.94
N CYS A 75 12.56 15.59 14.77
CA CYS A 75 12.58 14.34 15.52
C CYS A 75 13.11 14.63 16.91
N THR A 76 12.30 14.39 17.95
CA THR A 76 12.66 14.62 19.36
C THR A 76 12.33 13.39 20.17
N GLU A 77 13.08 13.13 21.24
CA GLU A 77 12.79 12.05 22.17
C GLU A 77 11.44 12.26 22.87
N HIS A 78 10.73 11.17 23.12
CA HIS A 78 9.47 11.22 23.84
C HIS A 78 9.74 11.38 25.35
N PRO A 79 9.10 12.34 26.06
CA PRO A 79 9.39 12.64 27.46
C PRO A 79 9.16 11.44 28.41
N ASP A 80 8.23 10.56 28.06
CA ASP A 80 7.85 9.40 28.89
C ASP A 80 8.33 8.06 28.29
N SER A 81 9.35 8.07 27.43
CA SER A 81 9.84 6.85 26.79
C SER A 81 11.27 7.04 26.28
N ASP A 82 12.09 6.03 26.48
CA ASP A 82 13.48 5.91 26.06
C ASP A 82 13.68 5.40 24.63
N HIS A 83 12.61 4.93 23.98
CA HIS A 83 12.64 4.34 22.61
C HIS A 83 11.61 4.94 21.66
N LEU A 84 10.78 5.89 22.13
CA LEU A 84 9.84 6.58 21.26
C LEU A 84 10.35 7.95 20.88
N HIS A 85 10.05 8.35 19.65
CA HIS A 85 10.34 9.66 19.10
C HIS A 85 9.05 10.37 18.70
N ILE A 86 8.97 11.66 18.95
CA ILE A 86 7.92 12.54 18.46
C ILE A 86 8.46 13.19 17.21
N THR A 87 7.84 12.92 16.08
CA THR A 87 8.22 13.49 14.79
C THR A 87 7.17 14.45 14.28
N THR A 88 7.59 15.47 13.54
CA THR A 88 6.74 16.31 12.71
C THR A 88 7.06 15.99 11.26
N VAL A 89 6.08 15.55 10.50
CA VAL A 89 6.25 15.08 9.13
C VAL A 89 5.43 15.93 8.19
N ASP A 90 6.06 16.45 7.16
CA ASP A 90 5.39 17.11 6.05
C ASP A 90 4.90 16.04 5.05
N LEU A 91 3.59 15.96 4.87
CA LEU A 91 2.92 15.03 3.94
C LEU A 91 2.42 15.74 2.67
N GLY A 92 2.87 16.98 2.42
CA GLY A 92 2.40 17.81 1.31
C GLY A 92 1.03 18.46 1.55
N GLY A 93 0.52 18.41 2.78
CA GLY A 93 -0.73 19.07 3.18
C GLY A 93 -0.54 20.53 3.62
N GLU A 94 -1.61 21.17 4.10
CA GLU A 94 -1.54 22.55 4.60
C GLU A 94 -0.68 22.70 5.86
N LYS A 95 -0.57 21.63 6.65
CA LYS A 95 0.19 21.61 7.90
C LYS A 95 0.92 20.28 8.04
N PRO A 96 2.14 20.32 8.62
CA PRO A 96 2.82 19.09 8.99
C PRO A 96 2.04 18.30 10.07
N GLU A 97 2.12 16.98 10.00
CA GLU A 97 1.44 16.09 10.95
C GLU A 97 2.40 15.57 12.01
N GLN A 98 1.91 15.48 13.25
CA GLN A 98 2.65 14.88 14.34
C GLN A 98 2.47 13.37 14.35
N ILE A 99 3.56 12.62 14.35
CA ILE A 99 3.57 11.16 14.38
C ILE A 99 4.56 10.69 15.44
N VAL A 100 4.10 9.77 16.30
CA VAL A 100 4.97 9.10 17.27
C VAL A 100 5.52 7.82 16.63
N CYS A 101 6.85 7.70 16.63
CA CYS A 101 7.58 6.59 16.02
C CYS A 101 8.44 5.87 17.05
N GLY A 102 8.40 4.52 17.05
CA GLY A 102 9.24 3.68 17.92
C GLY A 102 10.47 3.10 17.22
N ALA A 103 10.70 3.43 15.95
CA ALA A 103 11.82 2.89 15.22
C ALA A 103 13.14 3.58 15.59
N PRO A 104 14.22 2.83 15.78
CA PRO A 104 15.51 3.39 16.22
C PRO A 104 16.24 4.19 15.12
N ASN A 105 15.82 4.04 13.86
CA ASN A 105 16.47 4.69 12.72
C ASN A 105 15.75 5.95 12.25
N VAL A 106 14.71 6.42 12.95
CA VAL A 106 14.03 7.67 12.60
C VAL A 106 14.86 8.89 12.94
N ALA A 107 14.99 9.84 12.02
CA ALA A 107 15.74 11.08 12.22
C ALA A 107 15.14 12.24 11.40
N ALA A 108 15.39 13.46 11.84
CA ALA A 108 15.01 14.65 11.08
C ALA A 108 15.74 14.70 9.73
N GLY A 109 15.07 15.20 8.72
CA GLY A 109 15.58 15.32 7.35
C GLY A 109 15.37 14.09 6.47
N GLN A 110 14.89 12.98 7.00
CA GLN A 110 14.63 11.76 6.21
C GLN A 110 13.35 11.88 5.38
N THR A 111 13.38 11.26 4.20
CA THR A 111 12.19 11.00 3.38
C THR A 111 11.68 9.62 3.74
N VAL A 112 10.42 9.53 4.18
CA VAL A 112 9.84 8.32 4.79
C VAL A 112 8.49 7.98 4.20
N VAL A 113 8.09 6.72 4.37
CA VAL A 113 6.78 6.23 3.96
C VAL A 113 5.82 6.29 5.14
N VAL A 114 4.67 6.90 4.94
CA VAL A 114 3.69 7.17 5.99
C VAL A 114 2.32 6.63 5.62
N ALA A 115 1.73 5.86 6.52
CA ALA A 115 0.32 5.49 6.48
C ALA A 115 -0.50 6.57 7.17
N THR A 116 -1.36 7.25 6.43
CA THR A 116 -2.25 8.29 6.95
C THR A 116 -3.43 7.71 7.74
N VAL A 117 -4.11 8.53 8.50
CA VAL A 117 -5.32 8.11 9.22
C VAL A 117 -6.39 7.63 8.23
N GLY A 118 -6.93 6.46 8.46
CA GLY A 118 -7.90 5.78 7.58
C GLY A 118 -7.27 4.75 6.64
N THR A 119 -5.94 4.67 6.57
CA THR A 119 -5.24 3.65 5.77
C THR A 119 -5.47 2.27 6.34
N HIS A 120 -5.69 1.30 5.45
CA HIS A 120 -5.80 -0.11 5.77
C HIS A 120 -4.48 -0.81 5.41
N LEU A 121 -3.84 -1.43 6.40
CA LEU A 121 -2.64 -2.24 6.26
C LEU A 121 -2.95 -3.69 6.57
N TRP A 122 -2.21 -4.61 5.99
CA TRP A 122 -2.32 -6.04 6.25
C TRP A 122 -1.00 -6.56 6.81
N MET A 123 -0.99 -6.84 8.11
CA MET A 123 0.15 -7.41 8.83
C MET A 123 -0.24 -8.80 9.32
N ASP A 124 0.56 -9.82 9.01
CA ASP A 124 0.30 -11.22 9.39
C ASP A 124 -1.14 -11.69 9.06
N ASP A 125 -1.62 -11.39 7.84
CA ASP A 125 -3.00 -11.66 7.37
C ASP A 125 -4.12 -10.97 8.16
N LYS A 126 -3.78 -10.05 9.06
CA LYS A 126 -4.76 -9.24 9.79
C LYS A 126 -4.84 -7.84 9.19
N GLU A 127 -6.06 -7.38 9.00
CA GLU A 127 -6.34 -6.01 8.59
C GLU A 127 -6.23 -5.07 9.79
N ILE A 128 -5.42 -4.04 9.65
CA ILE A 128 -5.23 -2.98 10.65
C ILE A 128 -5.59 -1.65 10.01
N THR A 129 -6.50 -0.91 10.62
CA THR A 129 -6.83 0.44 10.17
C THR A 129 -6.06 1.45 11.01
N ILE A 130 -5.30 2.31 10.36
CA ILE A 130 -4.57 3.40 11.02
C ILE A 130 -5.56 4.44 11.51
N LYS A 131 -5.53 4.72 12.81
CA LYS A 131 -6.42 5.69 13.45
C LYS A 131 -5.60 6.75 14.16
N LYS A 132 -6.16 7.95 14.28
CA LYS A 132 -5.65 8.93 15.25
C LYS A 132 -5.55 8.26 16.61
N SER A 133 -4.37 8.24 17.18
CA SER A 133 -4.08 7.57 18.44
C SER A 133 -3.36 8.51 19.40
N LYS A 134 -3.38 8.14 20.69
CA LYS A 134 -2.63 8.85 21.72
C LYS A 134 -1.66 7.88 22.36
N ILE A 135 -0.37 8.07 22.11
CA ILE A 135 0.69 7.18 22.55
C ILE A 135 1.42 7.87 23.72
N ARG A 136 1.32 7.31 24.93
CA ARG A 136 1.86 7.88 26.16
C ARG A 136 1.56 9.38 26.33
N GLY A 137 0.33 9.79 26.05
CA GLY A 137 -0.08 11.18 26.20
C GLY A 137 0.11 12.08 24.98
N VAL A 138 0.88 11.66 23.97
CA VAL A 138 1.16 12.42 22.75
C VAL A 138 0.29 11.91 21.59
N GLU A 139 -0.34 12.83 20.86
CA GLU A 139 -1.18 12.48 19.70
C GLU A 139 -0.30 12.04 18.51
N SER A 140 -0.76 10.99 17.80
CA SER A 140 -0.16 10.50 16.56
C SER A 140 -1.22 10.49 15.45
N MET A 141 -0.94 11.17 14.34
CA MET A 141 -1.83 11.36 13.20
C MET A 141 -1.46 10.47 12.01
N GLY A 142 -0.93 9.29 12.28
CA GLY A 142 -0.50 8.33 11.28
C GLY A 142 0.57 7.40 11.82
N MET A 143 1.18 6.64 10.91
CA MET A 143 2.27 5.71 11.23
C MET A 143 3.36 5.82 10.16
N ILE A 144 4.62 5.98 10.57
CA ILE A 144 5.76 5.84 9.68
C ILE A 144 6.05 4.35 9.56
N CYS A 145 6.09 3.83 8.33
CA CYS A 145 6.05 2.40 8.06
C CYS A 145 7.42 1.80 7.76
N ALA A 146 7.60 0.54 8.15
CA ALA A 146 8.64 -0.36 7.67
C ALA A 146 8.22 -1.01 6.33
N GLU A 147 9.16 -1.68 5.65
CA GLU A 147 8.89 -2.34 4.35
C GLU A 147 7.87 -3.47 4.46
N ASP A 148 7.96 -4.27 5.51
CA ASP A 148 7.08 -5.41 5.75
C ASP A 148 5.67 -4.99 6.15
N GLU A 149 5.51 -3.86 6.84
CA GLU A 149 4.22 -3.31 7.25
C GLU A 149 3.35 -2.87 6.06
N ILE A 150 3.99 -2.49 4.94
CA ILE A 150 3.31 -2.10 3.70
C ILE A 150 3.37 -3.19 2.62
N GLY A 151 3.98 -4.36 2.91
CA GLY A 151 4.04 -5.50 2.02
C GLY A 151 4.95 -5.35 0.79
N ILE A 152 5.92 -4.42 0.82
CA ILE A 152 6.88 -4.21 -0.28
C ILE A 152 8.14 -5.08 -0.08
N GLY A 153 8.52 -5.33 1.16
CA GLY A 153 9.73 -6.07 1.51
C GLY A 153 9.58 -6.90 2.77
N SER A 154 10.69 -7.36 3.32
CA SER A 154 10.76 -8.15 4.56
C SER A 154 11.57 -7.45 5.66
N GLY A 155 11.97 -6.19 5.44
CA GLY A 155 12.73 -5.41 6.41
C GLY A 155 11.85 -4.94 7.56
N HIS A 156 12.18 -5.37 8.80
CA HIS A 156 11.49 -4.98 10.05
C HIS A 156 12.42 -4.29 11.05
N ASN A 157 13.65 -3.99 10.67
CA ASN A 157 14.66 -3.43 11.59
C ASN A 157 14.53 -1.90 11.77
N GLY A 158 13.45 -1.30 11.32
CA GLY A 158 13.17 0.13 11.39
C GLY A 158 12.29 0.60 10.25
N ILE A 159 12.02 1.89 10.20
CA ILE A 159 11.21 2.50 9.15
C ILE A 159 11.92 2.44 7.78
N MET A 160 11.12 2.42 6.72
CA MET A 160 11.61 2.56 5.35
C MET A 160 12.00 4.01 5.08
N VAL A 161 13.30 4.23 4.83
CA VAL A 161 13.87 5.54 4.47
C VAL A 161 14.16 5.55 2.98
N LEU A 162 13.61 6.51 2.27
CA LEU A 162 13.82 6.70 0.83
C LEU A 162 14.98 7.64 0.56
N PRO A 163 15.68 7.50 -0.60
CA PRO A 163 16.66 8.48 -1.05
C PRO A 163 16.01 9.86 -1.26
N ASP A 164 16.81 10.92 -1.15
CA ASP A 164 16.32 12.31 -1.29
C ASP A 164 15.97 12.72 -2.73
N ASP A 165 16.25 11.88 -3.70
CA ASP A 165 16.02 12.10 -5.14
C ASP A 165 14.73 11.43 -5.67
N VAL A 166 13.81 11.09 -4.78
CA VAL A 166 12.52 10.46 -5.11
C VAL A 166 11.43 11.51 -5.30
#